data_4f6f77ed22a1b015491403fdcfee14dd
#
_entry.id   4f6f77ed22a1b015491403fdcfee14dd
#
_cell.length_a   1.000
_cell.length_b   1.000
_cell.length_c   1.000
_cell.angle_alpha   90.00
_cell.angle_beta   90.00
_cell.angle_gamma   90.00
#
_symmetry.space_group_name_H-M   'P 1'
#
loop_
_entity.id
_entity.type
_entity.pdbx_description
1 polymer ?
#
loop_
_entity_poly.entity_id
_entity_poly.type
_entity_poly.pdbx_seq_one_letter_code
_entity_poly.pdbx_strand_id
1 'polypeptide(L)'
;MISTVVGSFPAEIKSPTTAKDKILNVFGAYDPFKESIKQTVISQLDAGVDIISDGQVRGDMVSTFTNFIPGMQLEDNNTVITSKIRQPTKEISIDDLKYAKKVMNDYFNGNIPTVIKNMLGM
;
A
#
# COMPACT_ATOMS: atom_id res chain seq x y z
N MET A 1 26.12 -1.87 -2.74
CA MET A 1 25.04 -2.89 -2.73
C MET A 1 23.70 -2.15 -2.69
N ILE A 2 22.76 -2.54 -3.52
CA ILE A 2 21.40 -1.99 -3.51
C ILE A 2 20.54 -2.81 -2.56
N SER A 3 19.86 -2.16 -1.63
CA SER A 3 19.01 -2.78 -0.62
C SER A 3 17.52 -2.56 -0.89
N THR A 4 16.70 -3.53 -0.50
CA THR A 4 15.24 -3.44 -0.51
C THR A 4 14.65 -4.29 0.62
N VAL A 5 13.37 -4.12 0.88
CA VAL A 5 12.62 -4.93 1.86
C VAL A 5 11.54 -5.74 1.16
N VAL A 6 11.24 -6.92 1.70
CA VAL A 6 10.24 -7.85 1.16
C VAL A 6 9.28 -8.26 2.28
N GLY A 7 8.02 -8.43 1.92
CA GLY A 7 6.95 -8.86 2.83
C GLY A 7 6.15 -7.71 3.41
N SER A 8 5.19 -8.08 4.26
CA SER A 8 4.27 -7.13 4.90
C SER A 8 4.94 -6.40 6.05
N PHE A 9 4.83 -5.09 6.06
CA PHE A 9 5.24 -4.24 7.17
C PHE A 9 4.11 -4.18 8.22
N PRO A 10 4.42 -4.12 9.54
CA PRO A 10 3.38 -3.97 10.54
C PRO A 10 2.52 -2.73 10.30
N ALA A 11 1.19 -2.91 10.30
CA ALA A 11 0.25 -1.83 10.05
C ALA A 11 -0.60 -1.55 11.29
N GLU A 12 -0.77 -0.28 11.61
CA GLU A 12 -1.79 0.19 12.53
C GLU A 12 -2.97 0.76 11.75
N ILE A 13 -4.16 0.22 12.01
CA ILE A 13 -5.40 0.80 11.47
C ILE A 13 -5.78 1.97 12.37
N LYS A 14 -5.74 3.19 11.82
CA LYS A 14 -6.10 4.40 12.56
C LYS A 14 -7.55 4.79 12.32
N SER A 15 -8.27 4.98 13.43
CA SER A 15 -9.61 5.58 13.38
C SER A 15 -9.54 7.07 13.02
N PRO A 16 -10.59 7.63 12.38
CA PRO A 16 -10.65 9.05 12.08
C PRO A 16 -10.53 9.91 13.34
N THR A 17 -9.54 10.78 13.43
CA THR A 17 -9.30 11.64 14.60
C THR A 17 -9.60 13.10 14.32
N THR A 18 -9.28 13.59 13.11
CA THR A 18 -9.54 14.97 12.73
C THR A 18 -10.96 15.16 12.22
N ALA A 19 -11.46 16.42 12.24
CA ALA A 19 -12.76 16.74 11.67
C ALA A 19 -12.82 16.38 10.17
N LYS A 20 -11.72 16.60 9.42
CA LYS A 20 -11.61 16.22 8.02
C LYS A 20 -11.74 14.71 7.83
N ASP A 21 -11.04 13.91 8.65
CA ASP A 21 -11.08 12.46 8.58
C ASP A 21 -12.47 11.91 8.89
N LYS A 22 -13.15 12.49 9.87
CA LYS A 22 -14.53 12.12 10.23
C LYS A 22 -15.50 12.40 9.09
N ILE A 23 -15.38 13.54 8.42
CA ILE A 23 -16.17 13.88 7.24
C ILE A 23 -15.91 12.90 6.11
N LEU A 24 -14.64 12.60 5.82
CA LEU A 24 -14.26 11.62 4.79
C LEU A 24 -14.78 10.23 5.12
N ASN A 25 -14.78 9.83 6.39
CA ASN A 25 -15.31 8.54 6.82
C ASN A 25 -16.82 8.43 6.60
N VAL A 26 -17.58 9.49 6.87
CA VAL A 26 -19.04 9.55 6.61
C VAL A 26 -19.33 9.35 5.11
N PHE A 27 -18.51 9.91 4.23
CA PHE A 27 -18.62 9.73 2.77
C PHE A 27 -17.97 8.46 2.24
N GLY A 28 -17.41 7.60 3.09
CA GLY A 28 -16.74 6.36 2.67
C GLY A 28 -15.39 6.59 1.98
N ALA A 29 -14.81 7.78 2.08
CA ALA A 29 -13.54 8.14 1.44
C ALA A 29 -12.33 8.11 2.38
N TYR A 30 -12.52 7.79 3.65
CA TYR A 30 -11.44 7.66 4.62
C TYR A 30 -10.69 6.34 4.45
N ASP A 31 -9.37 6.42 4.34
CA ASP A 31 -8.50 5.26 4.23
C ASP A 31 -7.70 5.07 5.55
N PRO A 32 -8.03 4.03 6.36
CA PRO A 32 -7.36 3.80 7.63
C PRO A 32 -5.90 3.32 7.50
N PHE A 33 -5.49 2.88 6.31
CA PHE A 33 -4.13 2.40 6.04
C PHE A 33 -3.17 3.48 5.55
N LYS A 34 -3.67 4.64 5.19
CA LYS A 34 -2.86 5.69 4.55
C LYS A 34 -1.70 6.15 5.42
N GLU A 35 -1.94 6.33 6.71
CA GLU A 35 -0.88 6.71 7.66
C GLU A 35 0.14 5.59 7.84
N SER A 36 -0.28 4.32 7.84
CA SER A 36 0.63 3.18 7.91
C SER A 36 1.55 3.10 6.69
N ILE A 37 1.03 3.36 5.50
CA ILE A 37 1.85 3.44 4.27
C ILE A 37 2.88 4.54 4.41
N LYS A 38 2.48 5.72 4.86
CA LYS A 38 3.37 6.86 5.07
C LYS A 38 4.50 6.53 6.05
N GLN A 39 4.16 5.96 7.21
CA GLN A 39 5.14 5.59 8.22
C GLN A 39 6.09 4.51 7.72
N THR A 40 5.58 3.54 6.96
CA THR A 40 6.40 2.49 6.34
C THR A 40 7.41 3.07 5.36
N VAL A 41 6.99 3.99 4.50
CA VAL A 41 7.89 4.66 3.54
C VAL A 41 8.97 5.45 4.27
N ILE A 42 8.57 6.26 5.26
CA ILE A 42 9.52 7.06 6.06
C ILE A 42 10.52 6.17 6.79
N SER A 43 10.06 5.07 7.41
CA SER A 43 10.94 4.13 8.11
C SER A 43 11.98 3.49 7.19
N GLN A 44 11.59 3.14 5.97
CA GLN A 44 12.52 2.63 4.96
C GLN A 44 13.56 3.68 4.54
N LEU A 45 13.12 4.91 4.32
CA LEU A 45 14.02 6.03 3.96
C LEU A 45 14.99 6.35 5.09
N ASP A 46 14.52 6.39 6.34
CA ASP A 46 15.36 6.63 7.52
C ASP A 46 16.38 5.50 7.73
N ALA A 47 16.02 4.27 7.38
CA ALA A 47 16.92 3.11 7.44
C ALA A 47 17.92 3.04 6.27
N GLY A 48 17.84 3.92 5.29
CA GLY A 48 18.74 3.96 4.14
C GLY A 48 18.45 2.89 3.09
N VAL A 49 17.21 2.41 2.98
CA VAL A 49 16.80 1.45 1.95
C VAL A 49 16.79 2.13 0.57
N ASP A 50 17.39 1.50 -0.44
CA ASP A 50 17.54 2.08 -1.77
C ASP A 50 16.30 1.94 -2.65
N ILE A 51 15.59 0.82 -2.54
CA ILE A 51 14.33 0.58 -3.25
C ILE A 51 13.23 0.40 -2.21
N ILE A 52 12.37 1.39 -2.10
CA ILE A 52 11.27 1.38 -1.13
C ILE A 52 10.01 0.73 -1.70
N SER A 53 9.16 0.26 -0.80
CA SER A 53 7.84 -0.31 -1.11
C SER A 53 6.75 0.42 -0.34
N ASP A 54 5.49 0.13 -0.67
CA ASP A 54 4.32 0.57 0.11
C ASP A 54 4.18 -0.22 1.43
N GLY A 55 5.00 -1.24 1.65
CA GLY A 55 5.02 -2.09 2.84
C GLY A 55 3.95 -3.17 2.86
N GLN A 56 3.13 -3.29 1.83
CA GLN A 56 2.05 -4.29 1.76
C GLN A 56 1.17 -4.31 3.03
N VAL A 57 0.81 -3.12 3.51
CA VAL A 57 0.13 -2.94 4.81
C VAL A 57 -1.34 -3.34 4.80
N ARG A 58 -1.99 -3.45 3.62
CA ARG A 58 -3.43 -3.74 3.49
C ARG A 58 -3.79 -5.20 3.74
N GLY A 59 -2.84 -6.08 3.92
CA GLY A 59 -3.04 -7.49 4.16
C GLY A 59 -2.00 -8.35 3.46
N ASP A 60 -2.23 -9.66 3.47
CA ASP A 60 -1.37 -10.57 2.75
C ASP A 60 -1.57 -10.47 1.23
N MET A 61 -0.60 -10.98 0.48
CA MET A 61 -0.62 -10.93 -0.98
C MET A 61 -1.84 -11.65 -1.57
N VAL A 62 -2.23 -12.78 -0.99
CA VAL A 62 -3.31 -13.62 -1.51
C VAL A 62 -4.66 -12.92 -1.36
N SER A 63 -4.99 -12.43 -0.16
CA SER A 63 -6.26 -11.74 0.09
C SER A 63 -6.38 -10.45 -0.71
N THR A 64 -5.29 -9.72 -0.90
CA THR A 64 -5.27 -8.50 -1.70
C THR A 64 -5.70 -8.76 -3.14
N PHE A 65 -5.21 -9.83 -3.77
CA PHE A 65 -5.60 -10.19 -5.13
C PHE A 65 -6.98 -10.82 -5.17
N THR A 66 -7.29 -11.73 -4.25
CA THR A 66 -8.58 -12.45 -4.20
C THR A 66 -9.77 -11.49 -4.16
N ASN A 67 -9.68 -10.41 -3.39
CA ASN A 67 -10.78 -9.46 -3.22
C ASN A 67 -11.13 -8.66 -4.49
N PHE A 68 -10.23 -8.59 -5.46
CA PHE A 68 -10.42 -7.78 -6.67
C PHE A 68 -10.56 -8.59 -7.96
N ILE A 69 -10.40 -9.91 -7.88
CA ILE A 69 -10.53 -10.78 -9.05
C ILE A 69 -11.90 -11.49 -9.01
N PRO A 70 -12.85 -11.15 -9.90
CA PRO A 70 -14.12 -11.83 -9.97
C PRO A 70 -13.95 -13.34 -10.24
N GLY A 71 -14.71 -14.16 -9.54
CA GLY A 71 -14.62 -15.60 -9.59
C GLY A 71 -13.76 -16.23 -8.50
N MET A 72 -13.11 -15.42 -7.69
CA MET A 72 -12.33 -15.85 -6.51
C MET A 72 -12.97 -15.31 -5.24
N GLN A 73 -12.96 -16.11 -4.18
CA GLN A 73 -13.43 -15.73 -2.84
C GLN A 73 -12.52 -16.28 -1.76
N LEU A 74 -12.55 -15.64 -0.60
CA LEU A 74 -11.92 -16.14 0.62
C LEU A 74 -12.95 -16.95 1.41
N GLU A 75 -12.65 -18.23 1.67
CA GLU A 75 -13.41 -19.10 2.55
C GLU A 75 -12.45 -19.69 3.59
N ASP A 76 -12.72 -19.45 4.88
CA ASP A 76 -11.89 -19.95 5.99
C ASP A 76 -10.38 -19.64 5.79
N ASN A 77 -10.06 -18.43 5.38
CA ASN A 77 -8.70 -17.98 5.04
C ASN A 77 -8.05 -18.67 3.82
N ASN A 78 -8.81 -19.45 3.08
CA ASN A 78 -8.35 -20.05 1.83
C ASN A 78 -8.98 -19.36 0.62
N THR A 79 -8.21 -19.20 -0.44
CA THR A 79 -8.74 -18.73 -1.71
C THR A 79 -9.38 -19.87 -2.47
N VAL A 80 -10.65 -19.74 -2.82
CA VAL A 80 -11.40 -20.70 -3.62
C VAL A 80 -11.91 -20.06 -4.91
N ILE A 81 -12.00 -20.86 -5.96
CA ILE A 81 -12.59 -20.44 -7.24
C ILE A 81 -14.07 -20.81 -7.21
N THR A 82 -14.95 -19.80 -7.27
CA THR A 82 -16.41 -19.98 -7.16
C THR A 82 -17.14 -19.83 -8.49
N SER A 83 -16.50 -19.17 -9.46
CA SER A 83 -17.06 -18.99 -10.80
C SER A 83 -15.93 -18.73 -11.79
N LYS A 84 -16.29 -18.40 -13.06
CA LYS A 84 -15.29 -18.07 -14.07
C LYS A 84 -14.45 -16.86 -13.63
N ILE A 85 -13.14 -17.01 -13.63
CA ILE A 85 -12.21 -15.92 -13.36
C ILE A 85 -12.29 -14.90 -14.49
N ARG A 86 -12.41 -13.63 -14.11
CA ARG A 86 -12.45 -12.48 -15.01
C ARG A 86 -11.34 -11.50 -14.66
N GLN A 87 -11.20 -10.45 -15.47
CA GLN A 87 -10.23 -9.40 -15.19
C GLN A 87 -10.54 -8.69 -13.87
N PRO A 88 -9.52 -8.20 -13.14
CA PRO A 88 -9.72 -7.44 -11.91
C PRO A 88 -10.66 -6.26 -12.11
N THR A 89 -11.46 -5.97 -11.09
CA THR A 89 -12.41 -4.87 -11.09
C THR A 89 -11.74 -3.50 -10.98
N LYS A 90 -10.52 -3.46 -10.48
CA LYS A 90 -9.69 -2.25 -10.41
C LYS A 90 -8.20 -2.62 -10.41
N GLU A 91 -7.36 -1.63 -10.63
CA GLU A 91 -5.91 -1.78 -10.49
C GLU A 91 -5.55 -2.11 -9.03
N ILE A 92 -4.74 -3.15 -8.84
CA ILE A 92 -4.32 -3.63 -7.52
C ILE A 92 -2.98 -2.99 -7.18
N SER A 93 -2.90 -2.38 -6.00
CA SER A 93 -1.68 -1.77 -5.42
C SER A 93 -1.12 -0.54 -6.15
N ILE A 94 -1.66 -0.13 -7.28
CA ILE A 94 -1.14 1.02 -8.03
C ILE A 94 -1.31 2.33 -7.25
N ASP A 95 -2.47 2.55 -6.65
CA ASP A 95 -2.72 3.77 -5.88
C ASP A 95 -1.83 3.86 -4.64
N ASP A 96 -1.56 2.74 -3.98
CA ASP A 96 -0.66 2.68 -2.83
C ASP A 96 0.79 2.99 -3.23
N LEU A 97 1.24 2.51 -4.38
CA LEU A 97 2.56 2.83 -4.92
C LEU A 97 2.67 4.30 -5.34
N LYS A 98 1.64 4.86 -5.94
CA LYS A 98 1.59 6.30 -6.24
C LYS A 98 1.67 7.15 -4.97
N TYR A 99 0.97 6.74 -3.92
CA TYR A 99 1.03 7.41 -2.63
C TYR A 99 2.40 7.27 -1.97
N ALA A 100 3.01 6.07 -1.98
CA ALA A 100 4.35 5.85 -1.49
C ALA A 100 5.38 6.74 -2.20
N LYS A 101 5.25 6.87 -3.53
CA LYS A 101 6.09 7.78 -4.33
C LYS A 101 5.90 9.23 -3.93
N LYS A 102 4.67 9.66 -3.66
CA LYS A 102 4.38 11.02 -3.19
C LYS A 102 5.02 11.29 -1.83
N VAL A 103 4.91 10.35 -0.89
CA VAL A 103 5.54 10.47 0.44
C VAL A 103 7.06 10.57 0.32
N MET A 104 7.68 9.73 -0.52
CA MET A 104 9.11 9.79 -0.80
C MET A 104 9.53 11.16 -1.37
N ASN A 105 8.77 11.67 -2.32
CA ASN A 105 9.02 12.96 -2.93
C ASN A 105 8.91 14.10 -1.91
N ASP A 106 7.90 14.07 -1.04
CA ASP A 106 7.72 15.05 0.03
C ASP A 106 8.85 14.97 1.07
N TYR A 107 9.32 13.76 1.40
CA TYR A 107 10.43 13.54 2.32
C TYR A 107 11.72 14.26 1.87
N PHE A 108 12.01 14.22 0.58
CA PHE A 108 13.20 14.87 -0.01
C PHE A 108 12.93 16.27 -0.58
N ASN A 109 11.75 16.85 -0.39
CA ASN A 109 11.35 18.13 -0.98
C ASN A 109 11.56 18.20 -2.51
N GLY A 110 11.29 17.10 -3.21
CA GLY A 110 11.47 16.96 -4.66
C GLY A 110 12.89 16.63 -5.11
N ASN A 111 13.88 16.61 -4.22
CA ASN A 111 15.28 16.33 -4.52
C ASN A 111 15.64 14.87 -4.18
N ILE A 112 15.03 13.93 -4.86
CA ILE A 112 15.24 12.48 -4.62
C ILE A 112 16.66 12.09 -5.06
N PRO A 113 17.50 11.48 -4.19
CA PRO A 113 18.79 10.92 -4.58
C PRO A 113 18.66 9.89 -5.70
N THR A 114 19.62 9.87 -6.63
CA THR A 114 19.58 8.99 -7.81
C THR A 114 19.61 7.50 -7.47
N VAL A 115 20.08 7.14 -6.28
CA VAL A 115 20.14 5.75 -5.81
C VAL A 115 18.84 5.27 -5.18
N ILE A 116 17.93 6.17 -4.78
CA ILE A 116 16.66 5.81 -4.14
C ILE A 116 15.56 5.71 -5.19
N LYS A 117 14.87 4.58 -5.20
CA LYS A 117 13.80 4.27 -6.16
C LYS A 117 12.62 3.64 -5.43
N ASN A 118 11.46 3.68 -6.04
CA ASN A 118 10.32 2.90 -5.57
C ASN A 118 10.18 1.58 -6.36
N MET A 119 9.24 0.73 -5.93
CA MET A 119 9.00 -0.59 -6.55
C MET A 119 8.61 -0.52 -8.03
N LEU A 120 8.06 0.61 -8.50
CA LEU A 120 7.71 0.82 -9.90
C LEU A 120 8.91 1.27 -10.76
N GLY A 121 10.04 1.56 -10.14
CA GLY A 121 11.19 2.17 -10.79
C GLY A 121 10.97 3.65 -11.11
N MET A 122 12.02 4.41 -11.07
CA MET A 122 12.00 5.85 -11.38
C MET A 122 12.99 6.14 -12.48
#